data_43fb1a71075224748ea7456e5164404e
#
_entry.id   43fb1a71075224748ea7456e5164404e
#
_cell.length_a   1.000
_cell.length_b   1.000
_cell.length_c   1.000
_cell.angle_alpha   90.00
_cell.angle_beta   90.00
_cell.angle_gamma   90.00
#
_symmetry.space_group_name_H-M   'P 1'
#
loop_
_entity.id
_entity.type
_entity.pdbx_description
1 polymer ?
#
loop_
_entity_poly.entity_id
_entity_poly.type
_entity_poly.pdbx_seq_one_letter_code
_entity_poly.pdbx_strand_id
1 'polypeptide(L)'
;MRRALMIFTVIVSSGLLAAPAVMQDMPVGVSPYDVVDGWLKPFASSGHSFGGTSAVFAESPDRIFIAQRGEHRLPDPVPPGFQGFLGSIGVRANTAFESRVWQNVIFVVDGDGNMIEAWTQWDDMFQSDAEEGPSGIHKIKINPFDSDRKLWVADTTNHQVHAFSNDGEELVMSLGAGGAGDDNDHFDTPWDMAFLADGSIFVSDRGNSRIMKFDAEGNFVTTWGVNGSGRGEFDRPHAVATDSIGRIYVGDMGNNRVQVFNETTRSVWYHPNISPIATWPGFERPTDIYATGYDVWISDNSADTAEAAAGDATRPARMVKLDWNGNPQFSWEIAGLGTGAGEMAVLHQFSVDVEKNFYAADPMHGRVQKFIQKEGASFMETFGAPDPPLQ
;
A
#
# COMPACT_ATOMS: atom_id res chain seq x y z
N MET A 1 -22.40 41.95 -56.64
CA MET A 1 -22.51 40.80 -55.71
C MET A 1 -21.36 40.87 -54.70
N ARG A 2 -21.64 41.39 -53.51
CA ARG A 2 -20.65 41.42 -52.43
C ARG A 2 -20.84 40.18 -51.57
N ARG A 3 -19.84 39.31 -51.47
CA ARG A 3 -19.83 38.16 -50.56
C ARG A 3 -19.41 38.61 -49.17
N ALA A 4 -20.30 38.48 -48.20
CA ALA A 4 -20.01 38.69 -46.78
C ALA A 4 -19.25 37.47 -46.25
N LEU A 5 -18.07 37.70 -45.67
CA LEU A 5 -17.27 36.71 -44.96
C LEU A 5 -17.74 36.69 -43.51
N MET A 6 -18.43 35.63 -43.08
CA MET A 6 -18.73 35.40 -41.66
C MET A 6 -17.50 34.80 -40.98
N ILE A 7 -16.92 35.57 -40.07
CA ILE A 7 -15.86 35.08 -39.15
C ILE A 7 -16.59 34.48 -37.93
N PHE A 8 -16.48 33.18 -37.79
CA PHE A 8 -16.88 32.49 -36.55
C PHE A 8 -15.76 32.63 -35.52
N THR A 9 -15.99 33.44 -34.50
CA THR A 9 -15.12 33.50 -33.33
C THR A 9 -15.45 32.34 -32.43
N VAL A 10 -14.58 31.31 -32.36
CA VAL A 10 -14.67 30.25 -31.38
C VAL A 10 -14.13 30.81 -30.06
N ILE A 11 -15.06 31.05 -29.12
CA ILE A 11 -14.69 31.37 -27.74
C ILE A 11 -14.31 30.06 -27.09
N VAL A 12 -12.99 29.80 -26.97
CA VAL A 12 -12.47 28.77 -26.09
C VAL A 12 -12.59 29.30 -24.66
N SER A 13 -13.61 28.86 -23.95
CA SER A 13 -13.69 29.10 -22.52
C SER A 13 -12.58 28.27 -21.85
N SER A 14 -11.48 28.93 -21.49
CA SER A 14 -10.52 28.38 -20.55
C SER A 14 -11.23 28.26 -19.19
N GLY A 15 -11.82 27.09 -18.91
CA GLY A 15 -12.24 26.77 -17.57
C GLY A 15 -11.02 26.89 -16.65
N LEU A 16 -10.98 27.87 -15.77
CA LEU A 16 -10.11 27.84 -14.61
C LEU A 16 -10.47 26.56 -13.86
N LEU A 17 -9.62 25.55 -13.96
CA LEU A 17 -9.62 24.45 -13.00
C LEU A 17 -9.32 25.09 -11.64
N ALA A 18 -10.30 25.07 -10.74
CA ALA A 18 -10.10 25.46 -9.36
C ALA A 18 -8.88 24.70 -8.84
N ALA A 19 -7.96 25.38 -8.16
CA ALA A 19 -6.87 24.70 -7.50
C ALA A 19 -7.47 23.63 -6.58
N PRO A 20 -6.95 22.40 -6.59
CA PRO A 20 -7.47 21.35 -5.73
C PRO A 20 -7.42 21.84 -4.28
N ALA A 21 -8.50 21.58 -3.53
CA ALA A 21 -8.54 21.89 -2.12
C ALA A 21 -7.32 21.24 -1.43
N VAL A 22 -6.66 21.99 -0.54
CA VAL A 22 -5.47 21.49 0.16
C VAL A 22 -5.95 20.41 1.12
N MET A 23 -5.45 19.18 1.00
CA MET A 23 -5.86 18.04 1.83
C MET A 23 -5.62 18.27 3.31
N GLN A 24 -4.63 19.09 3.66
CA GLN A 24 -4.30 19.47 5.04
C GLN A 24 -5.44 20.23 5.75
N ASP A 25 -6.25 20.98 5.01
CA ASP A 25 -7.37 21.76 5.56
C ASP A 25 -8.70 20.97 5.57
N MET A 26 -8.68 19.70 5.18
CA MET A 26 -9.86 18.87 5.14
C MET A 26 -10.34 18.55 6.56
N PRO A 27 -11.64 18.77 6.88
CA PRO A 27 -12.16 18.44 8.19
C PRO A 27 -12.02 16.94 8.50
N VAL A 28 -11.50 16.62 9.67
CA VAL A 28 -11.40 15.24 10.16
C VAL A 28 -12.74 14.87 10.79
N GLY A 29 -13.40 13.88 10.22
CA GLY A 29 -14.63 13.30 10.75
C GLY A 29 -14.37 12.26 11.84
N VAL A 30 -15.46 11.70 12.35
CA VAL A 30 -15.38 10.55 13.26
C VAL A 30 -15.20 9.29 12.43
N SER A 31 -14.30 8.39 12.85
CA SER A 31 -14.12 7.10 12.17
C SER A 31 -15.47 6.36 12.06
N PRO A 32 -15.86 5.92 10.87
CA PRO A 32 -17.06 5.11 10.65
C PRO A 32 -16.84 3.63 10.99
N TYR A 33 -15.71 3.30 11.60
CA TYR A 33 -15.31 1.94 11.96
C TYR A 33 -15.06 1.82 13.46
N ASP A 34 -15.38 0.65 14.00
CA ASP A 34 -14.98 0.19 15.32
C ASP A 34 -13.84 -0.83 15.19
N VAL A 35 -12.82 -0.72 16.02
CA VAL A 35 -11.75 -1.71 16.08
C VAL A 35 -12.23 -2.99 16.75
N VAL A 36 -11.79 -4.13 16.24
CA VAL A 36 -11.96 -5.44 16.88
C VAL A 36 -10.73 -5.69 17.77
N ASP A 37 -10.91 -5.44 19.07
CA ASP A 37 -9.80 -5.59 20.02
C ASP A 37 -9.29 -7.03 20.08
N GLY A 38 -7.96 -7.20 20.05
CA GLY A 38 -7.31 -8.50 20.09
C GLY A 38 -7.68 -9.42 18.92
N TRP A 39 -8.04 -8.88 17.77
CA TRP A 39 -8.43 -9.68 16.61
C TRP A 39 -7.32 -10.59 16.13
N LEU A 40 -6.13 -10.05 15.87
CA LEU A 40 -4.98 -10.88 15.51
C LEU A 40 -4.53 -11.66 16.75
N LYS A 41 -4.73 -12.98 16.72
CA LYS A 41 -4.38 -13.82 17.85
C LYS A 41 -2.87 -14.02 17.88
N PRO A 42 -2.25 -13.94 19.07
CA PRO A 42 -0.85 -14.28 19.23
C PRO A 42 -0.69 -15.75 18.91
N PHE A 43 0.07 -16.05 17.85
CA PHE A 43 0.32 -17.44 17.50
C PHE A 43 1.80 -17.79 17.57
N ALA A 44 2.68 -16.85 17.48
CA ALA A 44 4.12 -17.09 17.42
C ALA A 44 4.52 -18.42 18.08
N SER A 45 5.54 -19.06 17.60
CA SER A 45 6.14 -20.21 18.30
C SER A 45 6.35 -19.81 19.76
N SER A 46 6.22 -20.74 20.68
CA SER A 46 6.39 -20.48 22.12
C SER A 46 7.61 -19.57 22.37
N GLY A 47 7.41 -18.43 23.00
CA GLY A 47 8.47 -17.47 23.29
C GLY A 47 8.80 -16.45 22.18
N HIS A 48 7.97 -16.34 21.16
CA HIS A 48 8.12 -15.34 20.08
C HIS A 48 6.87 -14.45 19.96
N SER A 49 6.99 -13.37 19.23
CA SER A 49 5.92 -12.45 18.85
C SER A 49 6.09 -12.04 17.39
N PHE A 50 5.03 -11.52 16.79
CA PHE A 50 5.10 -10.94 15.45
C PHE A 50 6.21 -9.89 15.35
N GLY A 51 6.90 -9.86 14.22
CA GLY A 51 7.79 -8.78 13.83
C GLY A 51 7.05 -7.61 13.18
N GLY A 52 7.80 -6.77 12.47
CA GLY A 52 7.20 -5.66 11.73
C GLY A 52 6.22 -6.16 10.67
N THR A 53 4.92 -6.11 10.96
CA THR A 53 3.86 -6.51 10.03
C THR A 53 3.69 -5.44 8.97
N SER A 54 4.36 -5.62 7.83
CA SER A 54 4.41 -4.62 6.76
C SER A 54 3.18 -4.65 5.86
N ALA A 55 2.50 -5.79 5.73
CA ALA A 55 1.51 -5.98 4.70
C ALA A 55 0.32 -6.83 5.16
N VAL A 56 -0.85 -6.51 4.61
CA VAL A 56 -2.09 -7.25 4.79
C VAL A 56 -2.92 -7.21 3.51
N PHE A 57 -3.50 -8.35 3.13
CA PHE A 57 -4.46 -8.44 2.04
C PHE A 57 -5.61 -9.37 2.40
N ALA A 58 -6.82 -8.86 2.46
CA ALA A 58 -8.02 -9.63 2.70
C ALA A 58 -8.57 -10.17 1.37
N GLU A 59 -8.39 -11.44 1.10
CA GLU A 59 -8.99 -12.11 -0.05
C GLU A 59 -10.49 -12.36 0.18
N SER A 60 -10.83 -12.70 1.39
CA SER A 60 -12.21 -12.85 1.88
C SER A 60 -12.26 -12.53 3.38
N PRO A 61 -13.45 -12.42 3.99
CA PRO A 61 -13.56 -12.22 5.45
C PRO A 61 -12.92 -13.32 6.31
N ASP A 62 -12.75 -14.53 5.73
CA ASP A 62 -12.20 -15.71 6.41
C ASP A 62 -10.83 -16.15 5.86
N ARG A 63 -10.22 -15.35 4.97
CA ARG A 63 -8.90 -15.62 4.43
C ARG A 63 -8.13 -14.32 4.23
N ILE A 64 -7.31 -13.98 5.20
CA ILE A 64 -6.56 -12.75 5.25
C ILE A 64 -5.06 -13.08 5.25
N PHE A 65 -4.37 -12.70 4.19
CA PHE A 65 -2.91 -12.80 4.08
C PHE A 65 -2.24 -11.70 4.88
N ILE A 66 -1.20 -12.07 5.61
CA ILE A 66 -0.36 -11.14 6.36
C ILE A 66 1.10 -11.44 6.04
N ALA A 67 1.89 -10.40 5.87
CA ALA A 67 3.33 -10.51 5.77
C ALA A 67 4.02 -9.72 6.89
N GLN A 68 5.06 -10.32 7.43
CA GLN A 68 5.88 -9.76 8.48
C GLN A 68 7.37 -9.91 8.17
N ARG A 69 8.19 -9.15 8.87
CA ARG A 69 9.65 -9.16 8.72
C ARG A 69 10.33 -10.03 9.77
N GLY A 70 9.88 -11.31 9.82
CA GLY A 70 10.31 -12.27 10.83
C GLY A 70 9.69 -12.03 12.21
N GLU A 71 9.72 -13.03 13.06
CA GLU A 71 9.27 -12.96 14.44
C GLU A 71 10.39 -12.48 15.37
N HIS A 72 10.03 -12.04 16.56
CA HIS A 72 11.00 -11.65 17.59
C HIS A 72 10.90 -12.54 18.80
N ARG A 73 12.06 -13.00 19.28
CA ARG A 73 12.17 -13.75 20.52
C ARG A 73 11.79 -12.86 21.70
N LEU A 74 10.86 -13.33 22.52
CA LEU A 74 10.46 -12.64 23.73
C LEU A 74 11.48 -12.83 24.83
N PRO A 75 11.60 -11.85 25.76
CA PRO A 75 12.37 -12.04 27.00
C PRO A 75 11.82 -13.17 27.85
N ASP A 76 12.68 -13.84 28.61
CA ASP A 76 12.27 -14.83 29.60
C ASP A 76 12.65 -14.31 31.01
N PRO A 77 11.68 -14.05 31.92
CA PRO A 77 10.23 -14.23 31.74
C PRO A 77 9.61 -13.19 30.80
N VAL A 78 8.50 -13.55 30.15
CA VAL A 78 7.72 -12.62 29.31
C VAL A 78 7.25 -11.44 30.17
N PRO A 79 7.48 -10.17 29.77
CA PRO A 79 7.12 -9.02 30.56
C PRO A 79 5.62 -8.95 30.91
N PRO A 80 5.28 -8.50 32.12
CA PRO A 80 3.88 -8.23 32.46
C PRO A 80 3.29 -7.17 31.50
N GLY A 81 2.08 -7.43 31.02
CA GLY A 81 1.41 -6.53 30.07
C GLY A 81 1.56 -6.90 28.61
N PHE A 82 2.30 -7.97 28.28
CA PHE A 82 2.35 -8.50 26.92
C PHE A 82 0.96 -8.94 26.44
N GLN A 83 0.50 -8.35 25.33
CA GLN A 83 -0.83 -8.57 24.75
C GLN A 83 -0.78 -9.33 23.41
N GLY A 84 0.34 -10.02 23.13
CA GLY A 84 0.51 -10.77 21.90
C GLY A 84 1.29 -10.05 20.81
N PHE A 85 1.70 -8.82 21.02
CA PHE A 85 2.51 -8.03 20.09
C PHE A 85 3.53 -7.16 20.81
N LEU A 86 4.67 -6.90 20.17
CA LEU A 86 5.84 -6.23 20.77
C LEU A 86 5.53 -4.82 21.28
N GLY A 87 4.71 -4.06 20.56
CA GLY A 87 4.32 -2.73 20.96
C GLY A 87 3.66 -2.67 22.34
N SER A 88 2.96 -3.72 22.76
CA SER A 88 2.30 -3.79 24.07
C SER A 88 3.27 -3.77 25.25
N ILE A 89 4.53 -4.10 25.04
CA ILE A 89 5.61 -4.05 26.03
C ILE A 89 6.64 -2.95 25.72
N GLY A 90 6.27 -1.99 24.86
CA GLY A 90 7.11 -0.86 24.51
C GLY A 90 8.26 -1.16 23.54
N VAL A 91 8.28 -2.33 22.93
CA VAL A 91 9.29 -2.72 21.94
C VAL A 91 8.77 -2.41 20.53
N ARG A 92 9.58 -1.71 19.73
CA ARG A 92 9.25 -1.41 18.33
C ARG A 92 9.65 -2.57 17.44
N ALA A 93 8.68 -3.22 16.81
CA ALA A 93 8.88 -4.44 16.06
C ALA A 93 9.78 -4.28 14.83
N ASN A 94 9.81 -3.09 14.23
CA ASN A 94 10.63 -2.80 13.05
C ASN A 94 12.10 -2.48 13.36
N THR A 95 12.48 -2.29 14.63
CA THR A 95 13.85 -1.94 15.05
C THR A 95 14.48 -2.93 16.02
N ALA A 96 13.77 -3.98 16.41
CA ALA A 96 14.26 -5.00 17.34
C ALA A 96 15.08 -6.11 16.63
N PHE A 97 16.09 -5.73 15.87
CA PHE A 97 16.82 -6.66 14.97
C PHE A 97 17.52 -7.80 15.69
N GLU A 98 18.07 -7.59 16.87
CA GLU A 98 18.85 -8.61 17.61
C GLU A 98 18.04 -9.84 18.03
N SER A 99 16.72 -9.68 18.19
CA SER A 99 15.83 -10.77 18.59
C SER A 99 15.10 -11.42 17.41
N ARG A 100 15.35 -10.97 16.17
CA ARG A 100 14.65 -11.41 14.97
C ARG A 100 14.98 -12.84 14.59
N VAL A 101 13.94 -13.58 14.24
CA VAL A 101 14.01 -14.92 13.66
C VAL A 101 13.16 -14.93 12.40
N TRP A 102 13.75 -15.24 11.26
CA TRP A 102 13.03 -15.32 9.99
C TRP A 102 12.20 -16.61 9.97
N GLN A 103 10.96 -16.49 10.37
CA GLN A 103 9.97 -17.57 10.35
C GLN A 103 8.56 -16.98 10.23
N ASN A 104 7.64 -17.72 9.61
CA ASN A 104 6.26 -17.30 9.37
C ASN A 104 6.16 -15.93 8.67
N VAL A 105 7.01 -15.70 7.66
CA VAL A 105 7.13 -14.41 6.98
C VAL A 105 5.85 -14.10 6.20
N ILE A 106 5.20 -15.11 5.62
CA ILE A 106 3.87 -15.04 5.04
C ILE A 106 2.97 -16.04 5.76
N PHE A 107 1.83 -15.57 6.21
CA PHE A 107 0.83 -16.44 6.84
C PHE A 107 -0.58 -15.96 6.54
N VAL A 108 -1.56 -16.84 6.76
CA VAL A 108 -2.98 -16.59 6.52
C VAL A 108 -3.74 -16.77 7.82
N VAL A 109 -4.67 -15.87 8.08
CA VAL A 109 -5.58 -15.96 9.23
C VAL A 109 -7.04 -16.01 8.78
N ASP A 110 -7.88 -16.59 9.65
CA ASP A 110 -9.34 -16.59 9.49
C ASP A 110 -9.97 -15.27 9.95
N GLY A 111 -11.29 -15.18 9.83
CA GLY A 111 -12.08 -14.02 10.24
C GLY A 111 -12.00 -13.69 11.73
N ASP A 112 -11.67 -14.66 12.57
CA ASP A 112 -11.46 -14.51 14.00
C ASP A 112 -10.01 -14.16 14.38
N GLY A 113 -9.11 -14.10 13.38
CA GLY A 113 -7.70 -13.76 13.56
C GLY A 113 -6.81 -14.93 13.96
N ASN A 114 -7.31 -16.18 13.84
CA ASN A 114 -6.48 -17.36 14.08
C ASN A 114 -5.67 -17.71 12.82
N MET A 115 -4.40 -18.06 12.99
CA MET A 115 -3.58 -18.53 11.88
C MET A 115 -4.09 -19.90 11.38
N ILE A 116 -4.36 -19.97 10.08
CA ILE A 116 -4.82 -21.18 9.39
C ILE A 116 -3.78 -21.77 8.44
N GLU A 117 -2.84 -20.93 7.95
CA GLU A 117 -1.74 -21.32 7.07
C GLU A 117 -0.49 -20.53 7.43
N ALA A 118 0.69 -21.14 7.26
CA ALA A 118 1.98 -20.45 7.30
C ALA A 118 2.87 -21.01 6.18
N TRP A 119 3.41 -20.13 5.35
CA TRP A 119 4.20 -20.49 4.18
C TRP A 119 5.69 -20.59 4.51
N THR A 120 6.00 -21.42 5.50
CA THR A 120 7.35 -21.52 6.10
C THR A 120 8.43 -21.99 5.12
N GLN A 121 8.06 -22.66 4.04
CA GLN A 121 8.97 -23.08 2.97
C GLN A 121 9.63 -21.91 2.24
N TRP A 122 9.07 -20.68 2.36
CA TRP A 122 9.58 -19.47 1.74
C TRP A 122 10.31 -18.53 2.70
N ASP A 123 10.40 -18.86 4.00
CA ASP A 123 11.00 -17.98 5.02
C ASP A 123 12.44 -17.58 4.67
N ASP A 124 13.26 -18.54 4.23
CA ASP A 124 14.66 -18.30 3.86
C ASP A 124 14.81 -17.37 2.66
N MET A 125 13.81 -17.31 1.78
CA MET A 125 13.82 -16.46 0.60
C MET A 125 13.83 -14.96 0.94
N PHE A 126 13.15 -14.59 2.03
CA PHE A 126 12.99 -13.21 2.46
C PHE A 126 13.98 -12.78 3.54
N GLN A 127 14.84 -13.69 3.97
CA GLN A 127 15.83 -13.43 5.01
C GLN A 127 16.81 -12.35 4.57
N SER A 128 17.10 -11.43 5.46
CA SER A 128 18.09 -10.37 5.27
C SER A 128 18.97 -10.26 6.50
N ASP A 129 20.26 -10.14 6.26
CA ASP A 129 21.26 -9.85 7.31
C ASP A 129 21.39 -8.34 7.55
N ALA A 130 20.64 -7.51 6.81
CA ALA A 130 20.69 -6.05 6.94
C ALA A 130 20.08 -5.62 8.29
N GLU A 131 20.89 -4.99 9.13
CA GLU A 131 20.44 -4.36 10.38
C GLU A 131 19.74 -3.02 10.11
N GLU A 132 19.95 -2.42 8.94
CA GLU A 132 19.41 -1.12 8.58
C GLU A 132 18.63 -1.19 7.26
N GLY A 133 17.52 -0.48 7.20
CA GLY A 133 16.73 -0.30 5.99
C GLY A 133 15.50 -1.21 5.86
N PRO A 134 14.71 -1.00 4.81
CA PRO A 134 13.50 -1.77 4.55
C PRO A 134 13.88 -3.13 3.98
N SER A 135 14.16 -4.11 4.83
CA SER A 135 14.42 -5.50 4.42
C SER A 135 13.18 -6.36 4.62
N GLY A 136 13.03 -7.39 3.79
CA GLY A 136 11.90 -8.30 3.79
C GLY A 136 10.75 -7.82 2.92
N ILE A 137 9.59 -8.39 3.13
CA ILE A 137 8.39 -8.08 2.36
C ILE A 137 7.90 -6.66 2.69
N HIS A 138 7.61 -5.88 1.65
CA HIS A 138 7.08 -4.53 1.79
C HIS A 138 5.55 -4.49 1.66
N LYS A 139 5.00 -5.02 0.57
CA LYS A 139 3.55 -5.13 0.33
C LYS A 139 3.18 -6.46 -0.31
N ILE A 140 1.93 -6.86 -0.11
CA ILE A 140 1.32 -8.03 -0.75
C ILE A 140 -0.01 -7.64 -1.38
N LYS A 141 -0.33 -8.21 -2.55
CA LYS A 141 -1.61 -8.01 -3.25
C LYS A 141 -2.00 -9.26 -4.03
N ILE A 142 -3.29 -9.47 -4.20
CA ILE A 142 -3.82 -10.41 -5.19
C ILE A 142 -4.24 -9.60 -6.42
N ASN A 143 -3.83 -10.04 -7.60
CA ASN A 143 -4.32 -9.46 -8.84
C ASN A 143 -5.82 -9.78 -9.00
N PRO A 144 -6.72 -8.78 -8.98
CA PRO A 144 -8.16 -9.02 -9.04
C PRO A 144 -8.62 -9.59 -10.40
N PHE A 145 -7.80 -9.47 -11.44
CA PHE A 145 -8.10 -9.94 -12.80
C PHE A 145 -7.51 -11.32 -13.09
N ASP A 146 -6.77 -11.90 -12.17
CA ASP A 146 -6.17 -13.22 -12.29
C ASP A 146 -7.09 -14.29 -11.71
N SER A 147 -7.55 -15.21 -12.56
CA SER A 147 -8.41 -16.34 -12.13
C SER A 147 -7.72 -17.27 -11.12
N ASP A 148 -6.40 -17.38 -11.18
CA ASP A 148 -5.60 -18.20 -10.27
C ASP A 148 -5.36 -17.53 -8.93
N ARG A 149 -5.74 -16.25 -8.80
CA ARG A 149 -5.66 -15.49 -7.54
C ARG A 149 -4.26 -15.48 -6.91
N LYS A 150 -3.22 -15.43 -7.73
CA LYS A 150 -1.83 -15.42 -7.27
C LYS A 150 -1.58 -14.31 -6.25
N LEU A 151 -0.86 -14.65 -5.18
CA LEU A 151 -0.37 -13.67 -4.23
C LEU A 151 0.91 -13.03 -4.76
N TRP A 152 0.86 -11.74 -4.99
CA TRP A 152 2.01 -10.93 -5.39
C TRP A 152 2.67 -10.29 -4.17
N VAL A 153 3.99 -10.30 -4.15
CA VAL A 153 4.83 -9.91 -3.02
C VAL A 153 5.93 -8.98 -3.49
N ALA A 154 6.00 -7.78 -2.95
CA ALA A 154 7.14 -6.88 -3.16
C ALA A 154 8.23 -7.22 -2.15
N ASP A 155 9.35 -7.73 -2.63
CA ASP A 155 10.52 -8.13 -1.85
C ASP A 155 11.62 -7.08 -1.95
N THR A 156 11.83 -6.36 -0.87
CA THR A 156 12.88 -5.33 -0.80
C THR A 156 14.26 -5.92 -0.49
N THR A 157 14.34 -7.16 0.00
CA THR A 157 15.61 -7.84 0.26
C THR A 157 16.31 -8.23 -1.02
N ASN A 158 15.57 -8.89 -1.93
CA ASN A 158 16.12 -9.41 -3.18
C ASN A 158 15.93 -8.45 -4.35
N HIS A 159 15.29 -7.30 -4.13
CA HIS A 159 14.96 -6.31 -5.17
C HIS A 159 14.12 -6.94 -6.30
N GLN A 160 13.10 -7.71 -5.92
CA GLN A 160 12.24 -8.45 -6.84
C GLN A 160 10.74 -8.29 -6.47
N VAL A 161 9.89 -8.65 -7.41
CA VAL A 161 8.45 -8.84 -7.15
C VAL A 161 8.09 -10.26 -7.53
N HIS A 162 7.54 -11.01 -6.59
CA HIS A 162 7.22 -12.43 -6.74
C HIS A 162 5.72 -12.67 -6.83
N ALA A 163 5.31 -13.66 -7.62
CA ALA A 163 3.95 -14.16 -7.65
C ALA A 163 3.95 -15.63 -7.24
N PHE A 164 3.22 -15.93 -6.18
CA PHE A 164 3.03 -17.29 -5.67
C PHE A 164 1.64 -17.80 -6.06
N SER A 165 1.49 -19.12 -6.20
CA SER A 165 0.18 -19.74 -6.23
C SER A 165 -0.63 -19.36 -4.99
N ASN A 166 -1.97 -19.33 -5.08
CA ASN A 166 -2.82 -18.88 -3.98
C ASN A 166 -2.72 -19.74 -2.72
N ASP A 167 -2.36 -21.02 -2.88
CA ASP A 167 -2.09 -21.97 -1.79
C ASP A 167 -0.65 -21.90 -1.26
N GLY A 168 0.21 -21.07 -1.87
CA GLY A 168 1.61 -20.89 -1.47
C GLY A 168 2.56 -22.02 -1.86
N GLU A 169 2.11 -23.03 -2.59
CA GLU A 169 2.94 -24.20 -2.91
C GLU A 169 4.00 -23.91 -3.99
N GLU A 170 3.71 -22.97 -4.91
CA GLU A 170 4.56 -22.68 -6.06
C GLU A 170 4.96 -21.20 -6.15
N LEU A 171 6.23 -20.93 -6.43
CA LEU A 171 6.70 -19.64 -6.96
C LEU A 171 6.47 -19.65 -8.47
N VAL A 172 5.43 -18.93 -8.93
CA VAL A 172 4.99 -18.94 -10.32
C VAL A 172 5.81 -17.99 -11.18
N MET A 173 6.17 -16.81 -10.65
CA MET A 173 6.87 -15.77 -11.40
C MET A 173 7.71 -14.90 -10.47
N SER A 174 8.81 -14.39 -11.01
CA SER A 174 9.59 -13.33 -10.38
C SER A 174 9.89 -12.25 -11.42
N LEU A 175 9.59 -11.00 -11.09
CA LEU A 175 10.02 -9.83 -11.85
C LEU A 175 11.30 -9.29 -11.25
N GLY A 176 12.22 -8.84 -12.09
CA GLY A 176 13.54 -8.38 -11.69
C GLY A 176 14.58 -9.51 -11.65
N ALA A 177 15.81 -9.21 -12.03
CA ALA A 177 16.90 -10.19 -12.07
C ALA A 177 17.52 -10.49 -10.69
N GLY A 178 17.10 -9.76 -9.65
CA GLY A 178 17.67 -9.84 -8.31
C GLY A 178 18.89 -8.94 -8.13
N GLY A 179 19.02 -8.40 -6.91
CA GLY A 179 19.98 -7.35 -6.60
C GLY A 179 19.56 -5.97 -7.12
N ALA A 180 20.10 -4.92 -6.48
CA ALA A 180 19.78 -3.54 -6.85
C ALA A 180 20.38 -3.16 -8.20
N GLY A 181 19.60 -2.47 -9.05
CA GLY A 181 20.04 -1.95 -10.32
C GLY A 181 19.04 -0.96 -10.91
N ASP A 182 19.45 -0.21 -11.93
CA ASP A 182 18.68 0.87 -12.55
C ASP A 182 18.33 0.62 -14.02
N ASP A 183 18.72 -0.53 -14.59
CA ASP A 183 18.34 -0.94 -15.93
C ASP A 183 16.89 -1.49 -15.99
N ASN A 184 16.51 -2.06 -17.13
CA ASN A 184 15.15 -2.56 -17.33
C ASN A 184 14.88 -3.94 -16.70
N ASP A 185 15.93 -4.62 -16.29
CA ASP A 185 15.88 -5.96 -15.73
C ASP A 185 16.00 -5.96 -14.19
N HIS A 186 16.31 -4.81 -13.59
CA HIS A 186 16.50 -4.68 -12.15
C HIS A 186 15.56 -3.64 -11.53
N PHE A 187 15.30 -3.84 -10.22
CA PHE A 187 14.71 -2.84 -9.33
C PHE A 187 15.75 -2.37 -8.32
N ASP A 188 15.48 -1.23 -7.70
CA ASP A 188 16.07 -0.87 -6.41
C ASP A 188 14.97 -0.66 -5.37
N THR A 189 14.83 -1.61 -4.48
CA THR A 189 13.79 -1.61 -3.43
C THR A 189 12.37 -1.39 -3.99
N PRO A 190 11.78 -2.38 -4.71
CA PRO A 190 10.40 -2.30 -5.17
C PRO A 190 9.45 -2.32 -3.97
N TRP A 191 8.50 -1.38 -3.93
CA TRP A 191 7.65 -1.21 -2.75
C TRP A 191 6.21 -1.67 -2.95
N ASP A 192 5.64 -1.48 -4.13
CA ASP A 192 4.23 -1.80 -4.39
C ASP A 192 4.00 -2.24 -5.84
N MET A 193 2.88 -2.90 -6.08
CA MET A 193 2.46 -3.33 -7.41
C MET A 193 0.95 -3.06 -7.62
N ALA A 194 0.56 -2.89 -8.89
CA ALA A 194 -0.84 -2.77 -9.30
C ALA A 194 -1.07 -3.44 -10.64
N PHE A 195 -2.33 -3.73 -10.96
CA PHE A 195 -2.71 -4.56 -12.10
C PHE A 195 -3.85 -3.92 -12.89
N LEU A 196 -3.87 -4.18 -14.20
CA LEU A 196 -5.01 -3.87 -15.06
C LEU A 196 -5.60 -5.13 -15.67
N ALA A 197 -6.84 -5.03 -16.15
CA ALA A 197 -7.58 -6.14 -16.73
C ALA A 197 -6.96 -6.71 -18.02
N ASP A 198 -6.10 -5.94 -18.69
CA ASP A 198 -5.34 -6.39 -19.86
C ASP A 198 -4.10 -7.23 -19.50
N GLY A 199 -3.89 -7.50 -18.21
CA GLY A 199 -2.74 -8.22 -17.67
C GLY A 199 -1.52 -7.34 -17.36
N SER A 200 -1.59 -6.03 -17.60
CA SER A 200 -0.49 -5.11 -17.28
C SER A 200 -0.20 -5.10 -15.79
N ILE A 201 1.09 -5.14 -15.44
CA ILE A 201 1.60 -5.08 -14.07
C ILE A 201 2.43 -3.82 -13.93
N PHE A 202 2.17 -3.03 -12.90
CA PHE A 202 2.92 -1.82 -12.58
C PHE A 202 3.64 -2.01 -11.25
N VAL A 203 4.92 -1.66 -11.20
CA VAL A 203 5.74 -1.77 -9.99
C VAL A 203 6.31 -0.40 -9.63
N SER A 204 6.14 -0.01 -8.39
CA SER A 204 6.79 1.15 -7.80
C SER A 204 8.23 0.79 -7.42
N ASP A 205 9.18 1.24 -8.23
CA ASP A 205 10.62 1.04 -8.04
C ASP A 205 11.21 2.25 -7.30
N ARG A 206 11.08 2.18 -5.98
CA ARG A 206 11.30 3.31 -5.06
C ARG A 206 12.70 3.87 -5.11
N GLY A 207 13.74 3.02 -5.07
CA GLY A 207 15.13 3.47 -5.04
C GLY A 207 15.54 4.18 -6.32
N ASN A 208 14.94 3.78 -7.46
CA ASN A 208 15.15 4.42 -8.76
C ASN A 208 14.16 5.56 -9.06
N SER A 209 13.24 5.87 -8.15
CA SER A 209 12.24 6.94 -8.32
C SER A 209 11.44 6.82 -9.63
N ARG A 210 11.01 5.61 -9.97
CA ARG A 210 10.29 5.30 -11.21
C ARG A 210 9.15 4.30 -11.01
N ILE A 211 8.28 4.22 -12.01
CA ILE A 211 7.30 3.13 -12.15
C ILE A 211 7.71 2.29 -13.34
N MET A 212 7.75 0.98 -13.20
CA MET A 212 7.99 0.02 -14.27
C MET A 212 6.71 -0.70 -14.64
N LYS A 213 6.49 -0.89 -15.94
CA LYS A 213 5.36 -1.65 -16.50
C LYS A 213 5.87 -2.94 -17.13
N PHE A 214 5.16 -4.04 -16.82
CA PHE A 214 5.35 -5.37 -17.41
C PHE A 214 4.05 -5.85 -18.05
N ASP A 215 4.15 -6.79 -18.98
CA ASP A 215 2.99 -7.53 -19.50
C ASP A 215 2.58 -8.69 -18.57
N ALA A 216 1.55 -9.43 -18.95
CA ALA A 216 1.03 -10.55 -18.17
C ALA A 216 2.03 -11.72 -18.03
N GLU A 217 2.96 -11.85 -18.94
CA GLU A 217 4.03 -12.85 -18.95
C GLU A 217 5.27 -12.39 -18.15
N GLY A 218 5.26 -11.16 -17.62
CA GLY A 218 6.36 -10.59 -16.85
C GLY A 218 7.47 -9.95 -17.69
N ASN A 219 7.25 -9.74 -19.00
CA ASN A 219 8.21 -9.06 -19.84
C ASN A 219 8.14 -7.55 -19.63
N PHE A 220 9.31 -6.88 -19.55
CA PHE A 220 9.37 -5.42 -19.46
C PHE A 220 8.73 -4.75 -20.68
N VAL A 221 7.87 -3.77 -20.42
CA VAL A 221 7.19 -2.99 -21.46
C VAL A 221 7.72 -1.57 -21.55
N THR A 222 7.75 -0.86 -20.41
CA THR A 222 8.20 0.53 -20.33
C THR A 222 8.45 0.96 -18.89
N THR A 223 9.09 2.11 -18.73
CA THR A 223 9.29 2.76 -17.43
C THR A 223 9.12 4.26 -17.56
N TRP A 224 8.75 4.94 -16.48
CA TRP A 224 8.74 6.39 -16.40
C TRP A 224 9.00 6.88 -14.98
N GLY A 225 9.43 8.12 -14.89
CA GLY A 225 9.82 8.77 -13.65
C GLY A 225 11.32 8.84 -13.48
N VAL A 226 11.74 9.88 -12.80
CA VAL A 226 13.11 10.13 -12.36
C VAL A 226 13.03 10.84 -11.02
N ASN A 227 14.11 10.84 -10.24
CA ASN A 227 14.15 11.58 -8.99
C ASN A 227 13.92 13.08 -9.20
N GLY A 228 12.96 13.63 -8.46
CA GLY A 228 12.64 15.05 -8.50
C GLY A 228 11.23 15.38 -8.02
N SER A 229 10.84 16.66 -8.14
CA SER A 229 9.55 17.19 -7.70
C SER A 229 8.67 17.72 -8.85
N GLY A 230 9.14 17.68 -10.08
CA GLY A 230 8.39 18.09 -11.27
C GLY A 230 7.23 17.14 -11.59
N ARG A 231 6.47 17.47 -12.64
CA ARG A 231 5.39 16.60 -13.13
C ARG A 231 5.99 15.34 -13.76
N GLY A 232 5.56 14.15 -13.29
CA GLY A 232 6.10 12.87 -13.73
C GLY A 232 7.45 12.50 -13.11
N GLU A 233 8.00 13.34 -12.25
CA GLU A 233 9.14 13.01 -11.39
C GLU A 233 8.64 12.50 -10.05
N PHE A 234 9.43 11.71 -9.33
CA PHE A 234 9.07 11.13 -8.05
C PHE A 234 10.19 11.28 -7.01
N ASP A 235 9.78 11.39 -5.75
CA ASP A 235 10.64 11.16 -4.60
C ASP A 235 10.02 10.07 -3.72
N ARG A 236 10.66 8.92 -3.66
CA ARG A 236 10.19 7.76 -2.90
C ARG A 236 8.73 7.38 -3.25
N PRO A 237 8.41 6.98 -4.51
CA PRO A 237 7.08 6.51 -4.86
C PRO A 237 6.76 5.26 -4.02
N HIS A 238 5.78 5.39 -3.10
CA HIS A 238 5.50 4.37 -2.10
C HIS A 238 4.36 3.44 -2.48
N ALA A 239 3.33 3.98 -3.09
CA ALA A 239 2.13 3.25 -3.47
C ALA A 239 1.89 3.36 -4.97
N VAL A 240 1.37 2.28 -5.56
CA VAL A 240 0.78 2.29 -6.88
C VAL A 240 -0.55 1.56 -6.85
N ALA A 241 -1.58 2.15 -7.44
CA ALA A 241 -2.90 1.56 -7.57
C ALA A 241 -3.48 1.84 -8.96
N THR A 242 -4.43 1.03 -9.38
CA THR A 242 -5.16 1.19 -10.64
C THR A 242 -6.65 1.18 -10.36
N ASP A 243 -7.44 1.76 -11.24
CA ASP A 243 -8.89 1.64 -11.23
C ASP A 243 -9.42 0.91 -12.47
N SER A 244 -10.72 0.63 -12.46
CA SER A 244 -11.40 -0.14 -13.51
C SER A 244 -11.45 0.56 -14.88
N ILE A 245 -11.07 1.84 -14.97
CA ILE A 245 -11.00 2.59 -16.25
C ILE A 245 -9.57 2.85 -16.72
N GLY A 246 -8.57 2.22 -16.09
CA GLY A 246 -7.17 2.25 -16.51
C GLY A 246 -6.37 3.45 -16.06
N ARG A 247 -6.80 4.16 -14.99
CA ARG A 247 -5.95 5.17 -14.35
C ARG A 247 -4.97 4.50 -13.40
N ILE A 248 -3.78 5.09 -13.32
CA ILE A 248 -2.70 4.66 -12.45
C ILE A 248 -2.44 5.78 -11.46
N TYR A 249 -2.58 5.49 -10.18
CA TYR A 249 -2.35 6.40 -9.06
C TYR A 249 -1.02 6.08 -8.42
N VAL A 250 -0.16 7.07 -8.25
CA VAL A 250 1.15 6.92 -7.61
C VAL A 250 1.23 7.80 -6.38
N GLY A 251 1.40 7.18 -5.23
CA GLY A 251 1.70 7.86 -3.97
C GLY A 251 3.16 8.31 -3.95
N ASP A 252 3.40 9.55 -4.34
CA ASP A 252 4.72 10.20 -4.41
C ASP A 252 5.06 10.76 -3.02
N MET A 253 5.40 9.83 -2.11
CA MET A 253 5.46 10.05 -0.67
C MET A 253 6.42 11.16 -0.29
N GLY A 254 7.61 11.20 -0.85
CA GLY A 254 8.61 12.23 -0.55
C GLY A 254 8.23 13.63 -1.05
N ASN A 255 7.34 13.71 -2.04
CA ASN A 255 6.79 14.96 -2.57
C ASN A 255 5.41 15.31 -1.99
N ASN A 256 4.89 14.55 -1.02
CA ASN A 256 3.64 14.85 -0.31
C ASN A 256 2.43 14.99 -1.25
N ARG A 257 2.35 14.13 -2.26
CA ARG A 257 1.33 14.22 -3.31
C ARG A 257 0.96 12.83 -3.87
N VAL A 258 -0.17 12.79 -4.58
CA VAL A 258 -0.51 11.69 -5.49
C VAL A 258 -0.47 12.20 -6.92
N GLN A 259 0.16 11.46 -7.83
CA GLN A 259 0.13 11.74 -9.25
C GLN A 259 -0.73 10.67 -9.96
N VAL A 260 -1.58 11.11 -10.89
CA VAL A 260 -2.51 10.23 -11.62
C VAL A 260 -2.10 10.19 -13.08
N PHE A 261 -1.97 9.00 -13.62
CA PHE A 261 -1.61 8.73 -15.01
C PHE A 261 -2.74 7.98 -15.71
N ASN A 262 -2.72 7.96 -17.02
CA ASN A 262 -3.64 7.17 -17.83
C ASN A 262 -2.84 6.27 -18.76
N GLU A 263 -3.19 5.01 -18.85
CA GLU A 263 -2.53 4.07 -19.76
C GLU A 263 -2.64 4.47 -21.24
N THR A 264 -3.75 5.11 -21.62
CA THR A 264 -3.97 5.57 -23.00
C THR A 264 -3.06 6.71 -23.44
N THR A 265 -2.30 7.34 -22.55
CA THR A 265 -1.23 8.26 -22.92
C THR A 265 -0.02 7.49 -23.46
N ARG A 266 -0.24 6.56 -24.38
CA ARG A 266 0.79 5.95 -25.21
C ARG A 266 1.44 7.02 -26.08
N SER A 267 2.36 7.76 -25.51
CA SER A 267 3.39 8.39 -26.33
C SER A 267 4.34 7.29 -26.77
N VAL A 268 4.22 6.86 -28.00
CA VAL A 268 4.95 5.74 -28.66
C VAL A 268 6.45 6.01 -28.79
N TRP A 269 6.95 7.05 -28.15
CA TRP A 269 8.34 7.47 -28.26
C TRP A 269 8.94 7.71 -26.87
N TYR A 270 9.96 6.93 -26.60
CA TYR A 270 10.99 7.03 -25.59
C TYR A 270 11.08 8.44 -24.93
N HIS A 271 10.19 8.72 -23.99
CA HIS A 271 10.31 9.88 -23.12
C HIS A 271 10.35 9.43 -21.67
N PRO A 272 11.41 9.78 -20.93
CA PRO A 272 11.52 9.47 -19.50
C PRO A 272 10.43 10.14 -18.64
N ASN A 273 9.63 11.01 -19.22
CA ASN A 273 8.62 11.78 -18.50
C ASN A 273 7.24 11.61 -19.13
N ILE A 274 6.50 10.57 -18.73
CA ILE A 274 5.06 10.53 -18.94
C ILE A 274 4.44 11.58 -18.01
N SER A 275 3.77 12.58 -18.59
CA SER A 275 3.10 13.61 -17.77
C SER A 275 1.86 13.06 -17.11
N PRO A 276 1.66 13.27 -15.80
CA PRO A 276 0.43 12.91 -15.14
C PRO A 276 -0.76 13.70 -15.69
N ILE A 277 -1.93 13.07 -15.75
CA ILE A 277 -3.20 13.73 -16.10
C ILE A 277 -3.69 14.62 -14.96
N ALA A 278 -3.36 14.27 -13.70
CA ALA A 278 -3.64 15.06 -12.52
C ALA A 278 -2.52 14.92 -11.48
N THR A 279 -2.40 15.93 -10.61
CA THR A 279 -1.55 15.91 -9.43
C THR A 279 -2.36 16.45 -8.25
N TRP A 280 -2.45 15.66 -7.19
CA TRP A 280 -3.21 15.97 -5.97
C TRP A 280 -2.24 16.26 -4.82
N PRO A 281 -2.03 17.52 -4.46
CA PRO A 281 -1.12 17.92 -3.38
C PRO A 281 -1.82 17.89 -2.02
N GLY A 282 -1.04 18.09 -0.95
CA GLY A 282 -1.56 18.37 0.39
C GLY A 282 -1.69 17.14 1.29
N PHE A 283 -1.09 16.03 0.90
CA PHE A 283 -0.78 14.92 1.80
C PHE A 283 0.50 15.23 2.59
N GLU A 284 0.73 14.46 3.65
CA GLU A 284 2.02 14.47 4.34
C GLU A 284 2.88 13.29 3.91
N ARG A 285 2.35 12.07 4.03
CA ARG A 285 3.02 10.82 3.61
C ARG A 285 1.98 9.84 3.06
N PRO A 286 1.58 9.93 1.77
CA PRO A 286 0.67 8.98 1.16
C PRO A 286 1.37 7.62 1.00
N THR A 287 1.00 6.64 1.83
CA THR A 287 1.69 5.33 1.93
C THR A 287 0.94 4.20 1.26
N ASP A 288 -0.38 4.29 1.15
CA ASP A 288 -1.16 3.28 0.46
C ASP A 288 -2.37 3.89 -0.24
N ILE A 289 -2.79 3.26 -1.35
CA ILE A 289 -3.89 3.73 -2.18
C ILE A 289 -4.79 2.54 -2.53
N TYR A 290 -6.07 2.71 -2.28
CA TYR A 290 -7.12 1.80 -2.72
C TYR A 290 -8.07 2.58 -3.64
N ALA A 291 -8.10 2.21 -4.92
CA ALA A 291 -8.94 2.86 -5.93
C ALA A 291 -10.05 1.91 -6.39
N THR A 292 -11.26 2.42 -6.45
CA THR A 292 -12.42 1.78 -7.08
C THR A 292 -12.82 2.59 -8.31
N GLY A 293 -13.83 2.15 -9.04
CA GLY A 293 -14.36 2.94 -10.18
C GLY A 293 -14.91 4.32 -9.80
N TYR A 294 -15.13 4.61 -8.52
CA TYR A 294 -15.81 5.81 -8.04
C TYR A 294 -15.01 6.59 -7.00
N ASP A 295 -14.28 5.92 -6.12
CA ASP A 295 -13.62 6.50 -4.97
C ASP A 295 -12.14 6.13 -4.94
N VAL A 296 -11.31 7.03 -4.41
CA VAL A 296 -9.91 6.77 -4.11
C VAL A 296 -9.67 7.02 -2.63
N TRP A 297 -9.23 5.98 -1.93
CA TRP A 297 -8.86 6.03 -0.53
C TRP A 297 -7.34 6.03 -0.39
N ILE A 298 -6.83 6.90 0.45
CA ILE A 298 -5.40 7.08 0.67
C ILE A 298 -5.12 7.06 2.16
N SER A 299 -4.16 6.22 2.56
CA SER A 299 -3.56 6.35 3.90
C SER A 299 -2.53 7.46 3.87
N ASP A 300 -2.71 8.45 4.73
CA ASP A 300 -1.85 9.62 4.85
C ASP A 300 -1.30 9.71 6.28
N ASN A 301 -0.01 9.47 6.42
CA ASN A 301 0.68 9.46 7.71
C ASN A 301 1.40 10.79 7.95
N SER A 302 1.61 11.16 9.20
CA SER A 302 2.42 12.35 9.56
C SER A 302 3.92 12.07 9.54
N ALA A 303 4.30 10.80 9.50
CA ALA A 303 5.69 10.33 9.46
C ALA A 303 5.76 9.02 8.67
N ASP A 304 6.91 8.71 8.09
CA ASP A 304 7.20 7.36 7.64
C ASP A 304 7.60 6.45 8.82
N THR A 305 7.86 5.18 8.56
CA THR A 305 8.16 4.21 9.62
C THR A 305 9.44 4.55 10.39
N ALA A 306 10.45 5.11 9.73
CA ALA A 306 11.71 5.50 10.35
C ALA A 306 11.54 6.79 11.18
N GLU A 307 10.85 7.79 10.64
CA GLU A 307 10.51 9.05 11.32
C GLU A 307 9.63 8.77 12.56
N ALA A 308 8.62 7.91 12.42
CA ALA A 308 7.78 7.50 13.55
C ALA A 308 8.57 6.72 14.61
N ALA A 309 9.56 5.90 14.18
CA ALA A 309 10.47 5.24 15.09
C ALA A 309 11.36 6.22 15.85
N ALA A 310 11.71 7.35 15.26
CA ALA A 310 12.43 8.43 15.93
C ALA A 310 11.53 9.25 16.88
N GLY A 311 10.20 9.09 16.80
CA GLY A 311 9.24 9.85 17.60
C GLY A 311 8.72 11.11 16.90
N ASP A 312 8.92 11.23 15.60
CA ASP A 312 8.58 12.42 14.82
C ASP A 312 7.13 12.43 14.33
N ALA A 313 6.35 11.35 14.56
CA ALA A 313 4.94 11.34 14.25
C ALA A 313 4.18 12.38 15.09
N THR A 314 3.49 13.29 14.42
CA THR A 314 2.79 14.42 15.04
C THR A 314 1.29 14.22 15.18
N ARG A 315 0.72 13.32 14.40
CA ARG A 315 -0.68 12.90 14.45
C ARG A 315 -0.83 11.42 14.09
N PRO A 316 -1.94 10.79 14.47
CA PRO A 316 -2.27 9.43 14.01
C PRO A 316 -2.36 9.34 12.49
N ALA A 317 -2.26 8.13 11.96
CA ALA A 317 -2.54 7.86 10.56
C ALA A 317 -3.96 8.34 10.19
N ARG A 318 -4.09 8.95 9.01
CA ARG A 318 -5.35 9.48 8.51
C ARG A 318 -5.77 8.72 7.24
N MET A 319 -7.03 8.38 7.15
CA MET A 319 -7.67 7.91 5.93
C MET A 319 -8.33 9.07 5.21
N VAL A 320 -8.03 9.24 3.94
CA VAL A 320 -8.59 10.29 3.09
C VAL A 320 -9.35 9.67 1.94
N LYS A 321 -10.63 10.05 1.79
CA LYS A 321 -11.47 9.68 0.65
C LYS A 321 -11.56 10.82 -0.34
N LEU A 322 -11.28 10.54 -1.59
CA LEU A 322 -11.41 11.44 -2.72
C LEU A 322 -12.40 10.89 -3.74
N ASP A 323 -13.02 11.75 -4.51
CA ASP A 323 -13.62 11.31 -5.77
C ASP A 323 -12.53 11.07 -6.83
N TRP A 324 -12.93 10.54 -7.97
CA TRP A 324 -12.02 10.23 -9.08
C TRP A 324 -11.32 11.46 -9.71
N ASN A 325 -11.78 12.69 -9.41
CA ASN A 325 -11.15 13.93 -9.85
C ASN A 325 -10.17 14.49 -8.81
N GLY A 326 -10.05 13.83 -7.65
CA GLY A 326 -9.21 14.26 -6.54
C GLY A 326 -9.89 15.29 -5.62
N ASN A 327 -11.21 15.45 -5.71
CA ASN A 327 -11.92 16.30 -4.77
C ASN A 327 -12.10 15.58 -3.44
N PRO A 328 -11.73 16.21 -2.32
CA PRO A 328 -11.92 15.64 -0.99
C PRO A 328 -13.40 15.39 -0.69
N GLN A 329 -13.71 14.19 -0.19
CA GLN A 329 -15.05 13.78 0.20
C GLN A 329 -15.16 13.62 1.71
N PHE A 330 -14.21 12.91 2.31
CA PHE A 330 -14.22 12.58 3.72
C PHE A 330 -12.82 12.24 4.22
N SER A 331 -12.52 12.51 5.50
CA SER A 331 -11.32 11.98 6.16
C SER A 331 -11.61 11.67 7.61
N TRP A 332 -10.86 10.73 8.17
CA TRP A 332 -10.87 10.39 9.59
C TRP A 332 -9.48 9.92 10.02
N GLU A 333 -9.17 10.10 11.28
CA GLU A 333 -7.92 9.64 11.89
C GLU A 333 -8.12 8.33 12.65
N ILE A 334 -7.09 7.50 12.67
CA ILE A 334 -6.95 6.39 13.60
C ILE A 334 -6.94 6.96 15.03
N ALA A 335 -7.40 6.20 16.03
CA ALA A 335 -7.72 6.73 17.35
C ALA A 335 -6.56 7.43 18.09
N GLY A 336 -5.30 7.05 17.85
CA GLY A 336 -4.15 7.64 18.52
C GLY A 336 -2.80 7.14 17.98
N LEU A 337 -1.71 7.64 18.55
CA LEU A 337 -0.33 7.28 18.20
C LEU A 337 0.21 6.08 18.99
N GLY A 338 -0.53 5.61 19.98
CA GLY A 338 -0.09 4.60 20.94
C GLY A 338 -0.27 3.16 20.48
N THR A 339 -0.34 2.28 21.45
CA THR A 339 -0.44 0.83 21.28
C THR A 339 -1.83 0.27 21.65
N GLY A 340 -2.75 1.13 22.05
CA GLY A 340 -4.13 0.74 22.33
C GLY A 340 -4.87 0.20 21.10
N ALA A 341 -6.01 -0.43 21.33
CA ALA A 341 -6.86 -0.87 20.24
C ALA A 341 -7.32 0.32 19.39
N GLY A 342 -7.13 0.23 18.08
CA GLY A 342 -7.42 1.31 17.14
C GLY A 342 -6.38 2.43 17.09
N GLU A 343 -5.30 2.39 17.88
CA GLU A 343 -4.22 3.38 17.81
C GLU A 343 -3.11 2.93 16.87
N MET A 344 -2.51 3.86 16.11
CA MET A 344 -1.47 3.56 15.12
C MET A 344 -0.79 4.85 14.63
N ALA A 345 0.52 4.90 14.69
CA ALA A 345 1.28 6.03 14.17
C ALA A 345 1.44 5.98 12.63
N VAL A 346 1.66 4.79 12.10
CA VAL A 346 1.85 4.56 10.66
C VAL A 346 0.93 3.43 10.20
N LEU A 347 0.02 3.76 9.32
CA LEU A 347 -0.76 2.80 8.55
C LEU A 347 0.00 2.53 7.25
N HIS A 348 0.67 1.36 7.18
CA HIS A 348 1.59 1.07 6.10
C HIS A 348 0.91 0.48 4.86
N GLN A 349 0.10 -0.53 5.07
CA GLN A 349 -0.80 -1.09 4.06
C GLN A 349 -2.17 -1.34 4.69
N PHE A 350 -3.21 -1.20 3.90
CA PHE A 350 -4.56 -1.59 4.30
C PHE A 350 -5.25 -2.43 3.22
N SER A 351 -6.23 -3.18 3.63
CA SER A 351 -7.08 -3.97 2.75
C SER A 351 -8.52 -3.93 3.22
N VAL A 352 -9.44 -4.13 2.30
CA VAL A 352 -10.88 -4.15 2.55
C VAL A 352 -11.46 -5.42 1.96
N ASP A 353 -12.22 -6.18 2.76
CA ASP A 353 -12.91 -7.37 2.28
C ASP A 353 -14.30 -7.06 1.68
N VAL A 354 -14.96 -8.09 1.16
CA VAL A 354 -16.30 -7.95 0.53
C VAL A 354 -17.40 -7.56 1.53
N GLU A 355 -17.20 -7.79 2.82
CA GLU A 355 -18.09 -7.34 3.91
C GLU A 355 -17.76 -5.92 4.37
N LYS A 356 -16.74 -5.29 3.75
CA LYS A 356 -16.22 -3.96 4.07
C LYS A 356 -15.52 -3.87 5.42
N ASN A 357 -15.05 -4.98 5.96
CA ASN A 357 -14.11 -4.93 7.07
C ASN A 357 -12.79 -4.33 6.55
N PHE A 358 -12.20 -3.50 7.36
CA PHE A 358 -10.94 -2.82 7.06
C PHE A 358 -9.84 -3.42 7.91
N TYR A 359 -8.72 -3.76 7.28
CA TYR A 359 -7.54 -4.34 7.89
C TYR A 359 -6.36 -3.40 7.71
N ALA A 360 -5.63 -3.10 8.78
CA ALA A 360 -4.55 -2.13 8.78
C ALA A 360 -3.26 -2.74 9.34
N ALA A 361 -2.20 -2.74 8.54
CA ALA A 361 -0.87 -3.19 8.95
C ALA A 361 -0.14 -2.10 9.73
N ASP A 362 0.31 -2.45 10.94
CA ASP A 362 1.03 -1.60 11.89
C ASP A 362 2.45 -2.17 12.13
N PRO A 363 3.41 -1.84 11.24
CA PRO A 363 4.76 -2.39 11.31
C PRO A 363 5.53 -1.96 12.54
N MET A 364 5.17 -0.80 13.11
CA MET A 364 5.82 -0.27 14.31
C MET A 364 5.58 -1.14 15.53
N HIS A 365 4.37 -1.64 15.67
CA HIS A 365 3.97 -2.39 16.85
C HIS A 365 3.94 -3.92 16.63
N GLY A 366 4.15 -4.38 15.37
CA GLY A 366 4.14 -5.80 15.02
C GLY A 366 2.75 -6.41 15.12
N ARG A 367 1.77 -5.77 14.47
CA ARG A 367 0.38 -6.26 14.47
C ARG A 367 -0.37 -5.83 13.21
N VAL A 368 -1.45 -6.52 12.93
CA VAL A 368 -2.53 -6.06 12.04
C VAL A 368 -3.77 -5.84 12.89
N GLN A 369 -4.51 -4.78 12.61
CA GLN A 369 -5.76 -4.50 13.29
C GLN A 369 -6.93 -4.63 12.31
N LYS A 370 -8.02 -5.26 12.78
CA LYS A 370 -9.29 -5.37 12.05
C LYS A 370 -10.27 -4.32 12.57
N PHE A 371 -10.97 -3.70 11.63
CA PHE A 371 -12.01 -2.72 11.91
C PHE A 371 -13.28 -3.15 11.20
N ILE A 372 -14.43 -3.08 11.90
CA ILE A 372 -15.75 -3.37 11.35
C ILE A 372 -16.54 -2.08 11.19
N GLN A 373 -17.38 -2.01 10.18
CA GLN A 373 -18.23 -0.85 9.94
C GLN A 373 -19.22 -0.66 11.09
N LYS A 374 -19.32 0.57 11.61
CA LYS A 374 -20.31 0.94 12.62
C LYS A 374 -21.73 0.80 12.10
N GLU A 375 -22.64 0.39 12.95
CA GLU A 375 -24.07 0.38 12.61
C GLU A 375 -24.54 1.80 12.24
N GLY A 376 -25.19 1.94 11.08
CA GLY A 376 -25.68 3.22 10.59
C GLY A 376 -24.62 4.15 9.97
N ALA A 377 -23.37 3.69 9.83
CA ALA A 377 -22.35 4.47 9.13
C ALA A 377 -22.77 4.77 7.68
N SER A 378 -22.53 6.01 7.26
CA SER A 378 -22.90 6.48 5.92
C SER A 378 -22.09 5.77 4.85
N PHE A 379 -22.73 5.38 3.75
CA PHE A 379 -22.05 4.88 2.54
C PHE A 379 -20.98 5.86 2.03
N MET A 380 -21.20 7.15 2.20
CA MET A 380 -20.24 8.18 1.78
C MET A 380 -18.96 8.19 2.62
N GLU A 381 -19.01 7.64 3.84
CA GLU A 381 -17.93 7.66 4.82
C GLU A 381 -17.18 6.33 4.93
N THR A 382 -17.70 5.28 4.29
CA THR A 382 -17.15 3.92 4.33
C THR A 382 -16.54 3.52 3.00
N PHE A 383 -15.69 2.49 3.02
CA PHE A 383 -15.17 1.89 1.80
C PHE A 383 -16.30 1.30 0.94
N GLY A 384 -16.19 1.43 -0.37
CA GLY A 384 -16.93 0.59 -1.30
C GLY A 384 -16.45 -0.86 -1.17
N ALA A 385 -17.32 -1.82 -1.54
CA ALA A 385 -16.83 -3.18 -1.72
C ALA A 385 -15.74 -3.16 -2.81
N PRO A 386 -14.70 -4.02 -2.71
CA PRO A 386 -13.77 -4.22 -3.82
C PRO A 386 -14.53 -4.49 -5.11
N ASP A 387 -14.05 -3.91 -6.21
CA ASP A 387 -14.64 -4.24 -7.51
C ASP A 387 -14.57 -5.77 -7.69
N PRO A 388 -15.69 -6.44 -8.02
CA PRO A 388 -15.66 -7.86 -8.23
C PRO A 388 -14.69 -8.18 -9.37
N PRO A 389 -13.93 -9.27 -9.28
CA PRO A 389 -13.11 -9.70 -10.41
C PRO A 389 -13.99 -9.81 -11.64
N LEU A 390 -13.55 -9.27 -12.76
CA LEU A 390 -14.25 -9.41 -14.05
C LEU A 390 -14.43 -10.91 -14.32
N GLN A 391 -15.69 -11.32 -14.52
CA GLN A 391 -16.04 -12.71 -14.83
C GLN A 391 -15.62 -13.07 -16.25
#